data_56a9d97d7556a17cf983f94c64396c5f
#
_entry.id   56a9d97d7556a17cf983f94c64396c5f
#
_cell.length_a   1.000
_cell.length_b   1.000
_cell.length_c   1.000
_cell.angle_alpha   90.00
_cell.angle_beta   90.00
_cell.angle_gamma   90.00
#
_symmetry.space_group_name_H-M   'P 1'
#
loop_
_entity.id
_entity.type
_entity.pdbx_description
1 polymer ?
#
loop_
_entity_poly.entity_id
_entity_poly.type
_entity_poly.pdbx_seq_one_letter_code
_entity_poly.pdbx_strand_id
1 'polypeptide(L)'
;MADYFPWAILPLKPAAEANSRLSPVLSPHQRRQLYEVMLADVLSALTSVSSIGGVLAITSCSVAMSHLRRAGVETLADPGHGGLNEAIAYGLTELDRREITGAFTIPGDIPVVTSDEISGLIRSIQDNGSVTIVPSHDDRGTNSLAMAPPTLLPPRFGHSSKDTHIALAKQNDLYLELMPLSGFGFDIDTPADLNRMAGLTGPFQTKYFLDEIGFLERKTQSLMPVQSGLGLSG
;
A
#
# COMPACT_ATOMS: atom_id res chain seq x y z
N MET A 1 20.61 -9.91 23.37
CA MET A 1 19.21 -9.94 22.88
C MET A 1 19.30 -10.21 21.41
N ALA A 2 18.59 -11.19 20.88
CA ALA A 2 18.51 -11.35 19.42
C ALA A 2 17.88 -10.07 18.86
N ASP A 3 18.49 -9.50 17.84
CA ASP A 3 17.93 -8.31 17.20
C ASP A 3 16.56 -8.66 16.63
N TYR A 4 15.53 -7.99 17.13
CA TYR A 4 14.16 -8.18 16.72
C TYR A 4 13.92 -7.32 15.46
N PHE A 5 13.88 -7.97 14.30
CA PHE A 5 13.64 -7.31 13.02
C PHE A 5 12.39 -7.87 12.33
N PRO A 6 11.22 -7.27 12.53
CA PRO A 6 10.00 -7.66 11.81
C PRO A 6 10.15 -7.53 10.29
N TRP A 7 9.42 -8.37 9.57
CA TRP A 7 9.39 -8.37 8.11
C TRP A 7 8.13 -7.70 7.57
N ALA A 8 8.26 -7.03 6.43
CA ALA A 8 7.12 -6.53 5.68
C ALA A 8 6.57 -7.60 4.72
N ILE A 9 5.25 -7.78 4.71
CA ILE A 9 4.52 -8.50 3.66
C ILE A 9 3.95 -7.47 2.69
N LEU A 10 4.37 -7.56 1.43
CA LEU A 10 3.94 -6.68 0.34
C LEU A 10 3.14 -7.48 -0.71
N PRO A 11 1.80 -7.56 -0.58
CA PRO A 11 0.96 -8.23 -1.56
C PRO A 11 0.80 -7.35 -2.80
N LEU A 12 1.06 -7.88 -3.98
CA LEU A 12 0.99 -7.13 -5.24
C LEU A 12 0.13 -7.87 -6.27
N LYS A 13 -0.98 -7.27 -6.64
CA LYS A 13 -1.83 -7.73 -7.74
C LYS A 13 -1.14 -7.54 -9.10
N PRO A 14 -1.59 -8.26 -10.15
CA PRO A 14 -1.17 -7.97 -11.51
C PRO A 14 -1.42 -6.49 -11.88
N ALA A 15 -0.43 -5.84 -12.50
CA ALA A 15 -0.54 -4.42 -12.87
C ALA A 15 -1.74 -4.12 -13.80
N ALA A 16 -2.19 -5.11 -14.57
CA ALA A 16 -3.37 -4.99 -15.43
C ALA A 16 -4.70 -4.85 -14.64
N GLU A 17 -4.75 -5.40 -13.42
CA GLU A 17 -5.91 -5.37 -12.54
C GLU A 17 -5.85 -4.21 -11.54
N ALA A 18 -4.65 -3.68 -11.32
CA ALA A 18 -4.44 -2.56 -10.42
C ALA A 18 -5.06 -1.27 -10.98
N ASN A 19 -5.46 -0.39 -10.08
CA ASN A 19 -5.93 0.97 -10.41
C ASN A 19 -7.12 1.01 -11.41
N SER A 20 -7.95 -0.03 -11.45
CA SER A 20 -9.09 -0.12 -12.39
C SER A 20 -10.11 1.01 -12.21
N ARG A 21 -10.29 1.51 -10.99
CA ARG A 21 -11.18 2.66 -10.67
C ARG A 21 -10.68 3.99 -11.23
N LEU A 22 -9.41 4.06 -11.65
CA LEU A 22 -8.83 5.23 -12.30
C LEU A 22 -9.03 5.25 -13.82
N SER A 23 -9.69 4.23 -14.39
CA SER A 23 -9.96 4.15 -15.84
C SER A 23 -10.69 5.36 -16.45
N PRO A 24 -11.54 6.12 -15.71
CA PRO A 24 -12.14 7.33 -16.26
C PRO A 24 -11.15 8.48 -16.53
N VAL A 25 -9.99 8.49 -15.86
CA VAL A 25 -9.03 9.62 -15.92
C VAL A 25 -7.65 9.24 -16.42
N LEU A 26 -7.32 7.94 -16.44
CA LEU A 26 -6.03 7.42 -16.91
C LEU A 26 -6.20 6.30 -17.95
N SER A 27 -5.43 6.36 -19.03
CA SER A 27 -5.33 5.27 -20.00
C SER A 27 -4.75 4.00 -19.37
N PRO A 28 -4.92 2.80 -19.97
CA PRO A 28 -4.30 1.57 -19.48
C PRO A 28 -2.78 1.67 -19.29
N HIS A 29 -2.09 2.35 -20.21
CA HIS A 29 -0.66 2.59 -20.14
C HIS A 29 -0.29 3.47 -18.93
N GLN A 30 -1.02 4.56 -18.72
CA GLN A 30 -0.80 5.46 -17.58
C GLN A 30 -1.09 4.79 -16.23
N ARG A 31 -2.12 3.93 -16.15
CA ARG A 31 -2.39 3.16 -14.92
C ARG A 31 -1.26 2.18 -14.60
N ARG A 32 -0.67 1.56 -15.62
CA ARG A 32 0.52 0.73 -15.45
C ARG A 32 1.73 1.53 -14.96
N GLN A 33 2.01 2.69 -15.57
CA GLN A 33 3.08 3.58 -15.11
C GLN A 33 2.85 4.06 -13.68
N LEU A 34 1.61 4.45 -13.34
CA LEU A 34 1.23 4.83 -11.98
C LEU A 34 1.52 3.70 -10.98
N TYR A 35 1.14 2.47 -11.31
CA TYR A 35 1.46 1.29 -10.48
C TYR A 35 2.97 1.18 -10.22
N GLU A 36 3.78 1.33 -11.27
CA GLU A 36 5.25 1.20 -11.16
C GLU A 36 5.87 2.30 -10.29
N VAL A 37 5.42 3.56 -10.43
CA VAL A 37 5.97 4.68 -9.64
C VAL A 37 5.49 4.65 -8.19
N MET A 38 4.24 4.28 -7.91
CA MET A 38 3.75 4.08 -6.54
C MET A 38 4.54 2.98 -5.83
N LEU A 39 4.75 1.84 -6.50
CA LEU A 39 5.57 0.76 -5.97
C LEU A 39 7.01 1.22 -5.69
N ALA A 40 7.59 2.04 -6.56
CA ALA A 40 8.94 2.58 -6.35
C ALA A 40 9.01 3.50 -5.12
N ASP A 41 8.01 4.34 -4.88
CA ASP A 41 7.93 5.18 -3.69
C ASP A 41 7.85 4.34 -2.41
N VAL A 42 6.96 3.32 -2.38
CA VAL A 42 6.82 2.40 -1.23
C VAL A 42 8.12 1.63 -0.97
N LEU A 43 8.76 1.10 -2.00
CA LEU A 43 10.03 0.38 -1.87
C LEU A 43 11.15 1.29 -1.37
N SER A 44 11.19 2.55 -1.80
CA SER A 44 12.16 3.54 -1.31
C SER A 44 12.01 3.78 0.19
N ALA A 45 10.77 3.93 0.67
CA ALA A 45 10.50 4.09 2.11
C ALA A 45 10.92 2.84 2.90
N LEU A 46 10.53 1.64 2.44
CA LEU A 46 10.86 0.36 3.08
C LEU A 46 12.37 0.13 3.19
N THR A 47 13.10 0.33 2.10
CA THR A 47 14.55 0.08 2.06
C THR A 47 15.38 1.12 2.82
N SER A 48 14.76 2.24 3.20
CA SER A 48 15.39 3.26 4.04
C SER A 48 15.33 2.95 5.54
N VAL A 49 14.59 1.90 5.95
CA VAL A 49 14.41 1.52 7.35
C VAL A 49 15.44 0.47 7.75
N SER A 50 16.36 0.80 8.65
CA SER A 50 17.40 -0.13 9.11
C SER A 50 16.90 -1.18 10.11
N SER A 51 15.75 -0.95 10.74
CA SER A 51 15.13 -1.86 11.73
C SER A 51 14.19 -2.90 11.11
N ILE A 52 14.13 -3.00 9.78
CA ILE A 52 13.37 -4.03 9.08
C ILE A 52 14.25 -5.26 8.81
N GLY A 53 13.75 -6.45 9.09
CA GLY A 53 14.47 -7.71 8.83
C GLY A 53 14.50 -8.08 7.36
N GLY A 54 13.47 -7.69 6.61
CA GLY A 54 13.35 -7.92 5.19
C GLY A 54 11.96 -7.57 4.66
N VAL A 55 11.81 -7.67 3.36
CA VAL A 55 10.52 -7.50 2.65
C VAL A 55 10.24 -8.76 1.85
N LEU A 56 9.08 -9.36 2.06
CA LEU A 56 8.57 -10.49 1.29
C LEU A 56 7.39 -10.04 0.43
N ALA A 57 7.61 -9.90 -0.86
CA ALA A 57 6.54 -9.57 -1.80
C ALA A 57 5.83 -10.84 -2.28
N ILE A 58 4.51 -10.85 -2.20
CA ILE A 58 3.67 -11.95 -2.69
C ILE A 58 3.08 -11.53 -4.03
N THR A 59 3.59 -12.09 -5.11
CA THR A 59 3.17 -11.65 -6.45
C THR A 59 3.51 -12.66 -7.54
N SER A 60 2.71 -12.69 -8.59
CA SER A 60 3.04 -13.28 -9.90
C SER A 60 3.17 -12.20 -10.99
N CYS A 61 3.19 -10.92 -10.60
CA CYS A 61 3.25 -9.79 -11.53
C CYS A 61 4.67 -9.59 -12.09
N SER A 62 4.88 -9.89 -13.37
CA SER A 62 6.18 -9.70 -14.04
C SER A 62 6.63 -8.23 -14.08
N VAL A 63 5.68 -7.29 -14.10
CA VAL A 63 5.98 -5.85 -14.07
C VAL A 63 6.62 -5.46 -12.75
N ALA A 64 6.10 -5.95 -11.62
CA ALA A 64 6.64 -5.67 -10.29
C ALA A 64 8.05 -6.27 -10.08
N MET A 65 8.33 -7.43 -10.67
CA MET A 65 9.56 -8.20 -10.43
C MET A 65 10.85 -7.42 -10.69
N SER A 66 10.87 -6.49 -11.65
CA SER A 66 12.04 -5.67 -11.94
C SER A 66 12.31 -4.64 -10.83
N HIS A 67 11.27 -4.04 -10.28
CA HIS A 67 11.37 -3.10 -9.15
C HIS A 67 11.77 -3.82 -7.87
N LEU A 68 11.17 -4.98 -7.60
CA LEU A 68 11.47 -5.81 -6.43
C LEU A 68 12.94 -6.26 -6.41
N ARG A 69 13.46 -6.76 -7.54
CA ARG A 69 14.87 -7.18 -7.63
C ARG A 69 15.85 -6.03 -7.40
N ARG A 70 15.57 -4.84 -7.96
CA ARG A 70 16.43 -3.66 -7.76
C ARG A 70 16.46 -3.21 -6.31
N ALA A 71 15.35 -3.37 -5.60
CA ALA A 71 15.20 -3.03 -4.19
C ALA A 71 15.72 -4.14 -3.25
N GLY A 72 16.21 -5.26 -3.76
CA GLY A 72 16.67 -6.39 -2.93
C GLY A 72 15.54 -7.11 -2.19
N VAL A 73 14.30 -7.01 -2.69
CA VAL A 73 13.11 -7.59 -2.07
C VAL A 73 12.98 -9.07 -2.43
N GLU A 74 12.73 -9.91 -1.43
CA GLU A 74 12.40 -11.30 -1.65
C GLU A 74 11.01 -11.47 -2.24
N THR A 75 10.83 -12.46 -3.10
CA THR A 75 9.56 -12.71 -3.76
C THR A 75 9.08 -14.13 -3.55
N LEU A 76 7.79 -14.26 -3.28
CA LEU A 76 7.07 -15.50 -3.21
C LEU A 76 5.95 -15.48 -4.24
N ALA A 77 5.84 -16.55 -5.04
CA ALA A 77 4.79 -16.62 -6.05
C ALA A 77 3.41 -16.65 -5.39
N ASP A 78 2.51 -15.77 -5.84
CA ASP A 78 1.12 -15.78 -5.39
C ASP A 78 0.49 -17.14 -5.76
N PRO A 79 -0.10 -17.87 -4.79
CA PRO A 79 -0.75 -19.15 -5.07
C PRO A 79 -1.97 -19.04 -6.01
N GLY A 80 -2.50 -17.83 -6.22
CA GLY A 80 -3.49 -17.54 -7.26
C GLY A 80 -4.93 -17.98 -6.98
N HIS A 81 -5.24 -18.46 -5.79
CA HIS A 81 -6.51 -19.13 -5.52
C HIS A 81 -7.46 -18.42 -4.54
N GLY A 82 -7.16 -17.23 -4.02
CA GLY A 82 -8.02 -16.67 -2.98
C GLY A 82 -7.95 -15.16 -2.76
N GLY A 83 -7.25 -14.45 -3.61
CA GLY A 83 -7.16 -12.99 -3.53
C GLY A 83 -6.25 -12.50 -2.39
N LEU A 84 -6.46 -11.24 -1.99
CA LEU A 84 -5.56 -10.50 -1.09
C LEU A 84 -5.32 -11.22 0.25
N ASN A 85 -6.37 -11.70 0.88
CA ASN A 85 -6.27 -12.31 2.22
C ASN A 85 -5.47 -13.62 2.20
N GLU A 86 -5.65 -14.44 1.17
CA GLU A 86 -4.90 -15.70 1.04
C GLU A 86 -3.43 -15.43 0.69
N ALA A 87 -3.15 -14.49 -0.19
CA ALA A 87 -1.78 -14.10 -0.49
C ALA A 87 -1.03 -13.61 0.77
N ILE A 88 -1.67 -12.75 1.58
CA ILE A 88 -1.10 -12.28 2.84
C ILE A 88 -0.92 -13.44 3.82
N ALA A 89 -1.95 -14.28 4.02
CA ALA A 89 -1.86 -15.43 4.93
C ALA A 89 -0.74 -16.39 4.54
N TYR A 90 -0.55 -16.61 3.24
CA TYR A 90 0.53 -17.44 2.70
C TYR A 90 1.91 -16.85 3.05
N GLY A 91 2.09 -15.55 2.85
CA GLY A 91 3.34 -14.86 3.21
C GLY A 91 3.62 -14.88 4.71
N LEU A 92 2.60 -14.61 5.55
CA LEU A 92 2.72 -14.66 7.01
C LEU A 92 3.10 -16.06 7.50
N THR A 93 2.48 -17.11 6.94
CA THR A 93 2.83 -18.52 7.25
C THR A 93 4.28 -18.84 6.86
N GLU A 94 4.75 -18.34 5.73
CA GLU A 94 6.14 -18.53 5.33
C GLU A 94 7.13 -17.83 6.28
N LEU A 95 6.80 -16.62 6.77
CA LEU A 95 7.61 -15.92 7.76
C LEU A 95 7.63 -16.66 9.10
N ASP A 96 6.49 -17.18 9.55
CA ASP A 96 6.39 -17.97 10.77
C ASP A 96 7.22 -19.28 10.67
N ARG A 97 7.18 -19.95 9.50
CA ARG A 97 8.02 -21.12 9.22
C ARG A 97 9.52 -20.81 9.26
N ARG A 98 9.91 -19.57 8.99
CA ARG A 98 11.30 -19.06 9.08
C ARG A 98 11.66 -18.59 10.48
N GLU A 99 10.78 -18.79 11.46
CA GLU A 99 10.95 -18.34 12.84
C GLU A 99 11.10 -16.82 12.98
N ILE A 100 10.55 -16.05 12.03
CA ILE A 100 10.47 -14.59 12.11
C ILE A 100 9.49 -14.23 13.23
N THR A 101 9.90 -13.36 14.12
CA THR A 101 9.18 -13.06 15.35
C THR A 101 8.05 -12.03 15.18
N GLY A 102 8.02 -11.25 14.09
CA GLY A 102 6.97 -10.29 13.85
C GLY A 102 6.88 -9.90 12.38
N ALA A 103 5.69 -9.47 11.96
CA ALA A 103 5.46 -9.01 10.60
C ALA A 103 4.41 -7.90 10.54
N PHE A 104 4.46 -7.11 9.46
CA PHE A 104 3.42 -6.15 9.13
C PHE A 104 3.11 -6.20 7.64
N THR A 105 1.88 -5.91 7.28
CA THR A 105 1.48 -5.78 5.88
C THR A 105 1.65 -4.34 5.40
N ILE A 106 2.02 -4.17 4.13
CA ILE A 106 2.10 -2.87 3.50
C ILE A 106 1.56 -2.95 2.07
N PRO A 107 0.58 -2.14 1.66
CA PRO A 107 0.09 -2.12 0.30
C PRO A 107 1.07 -1.39 -0.64
N GLY A 108 0.98 -1.67 -1.94
CA GLY A 108 1.86 -1.07 -2.96
C GLY A 108 1.38 0.26 -3.55
N ASP A 109 0.28 0.80 -3.07
CA ASP A 109 -0.45 1.98 -3.58
C ASP A 109 -0.56 3.14 -2.57
N ILE A 110 0.34 3.16 -1.57
CA ILE A 110 0.48 4.22 -0.55
C ILE A 110 1.78 5.01 -0.74
N PRO A 111 1.93 5.78 -1.84
CA PRO A 111 3.22 6.34 -2.26
C PRO A 111 3.81 7.39 -1.32
N VAL A 112 3.05 7.88 -0.34
CA VAL A 112 3.51 8.91 0.59
C VAL A 112 3.89 8.34 1.97
N VAL A 113 3.91 7.02 2.12
CA VAL A 113 4.40 6.38 3.34
C VAL A 113 5.85 6.78 3.62
N THR A 114 6.19 7.00 4.88
CA THR A 114 7.52 7.42 5.29
C THR A 114 8.26 6.33 6.07
N SER A 115 9.60 6.37 6.03
CA SER A 115 10.45 5.50 6.84
C SER A 115 10.21 5.66 8.35
N ASP A 116 9.84 6.88 8.79
CA ASP A 116 9.53 7.15 10.19
C ASP A 116 8.22 6.48 10.63
N GLU A 117 7.19 6.50 9.78
CA GLU A 117 5.94 5.77 10.04
C GLU A 117 6.17 4.26 10.10
N ILE A 118 6.95 3.70 9.16
CA ILE A 118 7.32 2.28 9.16
C ILE A 118 8.10 1.94 10.45
N SER A 119 9.06 2.75 10.82
CA SER A 119 9.85 2.56 12.05
C SER A 119 8.97 2.65 13.30
N GLY A 120 7.96 3.54 13.30
CA GLY A 120 6.96 3.65 14.36
C GLY A 120 6.14 2.37 14.49
N LEU A 121 5.66 1.85 13.36
CA LEU A 121 4.87 0.61 13.30
C LEU A 121 5.70 -0.61 13.78
N ILE A 122 6.96 -0.71 13.38
CA ILE A 122 7.86 -1.78 13.84
C ILE A 122 8.01 -1.76 15.38
N ARG A 123 8.11 -0.58 15.99
CA ARG A 123 8.23 -0.45 17.44
C ARG A 123 6.97 -0.88 18.20
N SER A 124 5.79 -0.77 17.59
CA SER A 124 4.53 -1.14 18.25
C SER A 124 4.31 -2.65 18.42
N ILE A 125 5.07 -3.48 17.70
CA ILE A 125 4.93 -4.95 17.69
C ILE A 125 6.16 -5.68 18.24
N GLN A 126 6.89 -5.07 19.17
CA GLN A 126 8.08 -5.72 19.75
C GLN A 126 7.73 -6.84 20.75
N ASP A 127 6.55 -6.78 21.35
CA ASP A 127 6.10 -7.76 22.32
C ASP A 127 5.25 -8.85 21.69
N ASN A 128 5.51 -10.09 22.09
CA ASN A 128 4.70 -11.24 21.67
C ASN A 128 3.24 -11.08 22.15
N GLY A 129 2.29 -11.35 21.28
CA GLY A 129 0.85 -11.14 21.54
C GLY A 129 0.35 -9.73 21.21
N SER A 130 1.18 -8.87 20.62
CA SER A 130 0.78 -7.53 20.19
C SER A 130 0.23 -7.49 18.76
N VAL A 131 -0.80 -6.69 18.57
CA VAL A 131 -1.41 -6.37 17.25
C VAL A 131 -1.55 -4.87 17.12
N THR A 132 -1.05 -4.32 16.04
CA THR A 132 -1.27 -2.92 15.68
C THR A 132 -2.01 -2.85 14.34
N ILE A 133 -3.09 -2.09 14.31
CA ILE A 133 -3.91 -1.84 13.12
C ILE A 133 -3.67 -0.39 12.67
N VAL A 134 -3.27 -0.22 11.42
CA VAL A 134 -3.25 1.08 10.76
C VAL A 134 -4.51 1.19 9.89
N PRO A 135 -5.45 2.07 10.23
CA PRO A 135 -6.67 2.25 9.44
C PRO A 135 -6.40 2.93 8.09
N SER A 136 -7.29 2.69 7.13
CA SER A 136 -7.38 3.50 5.90
C SER A 136 -7.87 4.92 6.22
N HIS A 137 -7.71 5.86 5.28
CA HIS A 137 -8.10 7.26 5.48
C HIS A 137 -9.62 7.45 5.71
N ASP A 138 -10.46 6.54 5.23
CA ASP A 138 -11.91 6.55 5.44
C ASP A 138 -12.32 5.91 6.79
N ASP A 139 -11.33 5.50 7.58
CA ASP A 139 -11.46 4.87 8.91
C ASP A 139 -12.29 3.57 8.94
N ARG A 140 -12.55 2.94 7.80
CA ARG A 140 -13.27 1.66 7.69
C ARG A 140 -12.39 0.48 7.35
N GLY A 141 -11.41 0.70 6.48
CA GLY A 141 -10.43 -0.31 6.06
C GLY A 141 -9.25 -0.45 7.02
N THR A 142 -8.40 -1.41 6.71
CA THR A 142 -7.08 -1.62 7.32
C THR A 142 -6.05 -1.52 6.21
N ASN A 143 -5.10 -0.61 6.31
CA ASN A 143 -3.99 -0.47 5.37
C ASN A 143 -2.75 -1.22 5.84
N SER A 144 -2.58 -1.40 7.16
CA SER A 144 -1.57 -2.30 7.70
C SER A 144 -2.10 -3.07 8.91
N LEU A 145 -1.77 -4.34 8.94
CA LEU A 145 -1.92 -5.21 10.10
C LEU A 145 -0.52 -5.65 10.51
N ALA A 146 -0.09 -5.21 11.69
CA ALA A 146 1.20 -5.55 12.24
C ALA A 146 1.02 -6.41 13.48
N MET A 147 1.82 -7.46 13.64
CA MET A 147 1.65 -8.41 14.74
C MET A 147 2.91 -9.23 15.05
N ALA A 148 2.98 -9.72 16.26
CA ALA A 148 3.98 -10.64 16.76
C ALA A 148 3.31 -11.76 17.57
N PRO A 149 3.41 -13.05 17.13
CA PRO A 149 4.08 -13.56 15.93
C PRO A 149 3.33 -13.25 14.62
N PRO A 150 3.91 -13.55 13.43
CA PRO A 150 3.32 -13.26 12.12
C PRO A 150 1.93 -13.84 11.90
N THR A 151 1.62 -14.97 12.50
CA THR A 151 0.35 -15.68 12.32
C THR A 151 -0.65 -15.45 13.48
N LEU A 152 -0.43 -14.42 14.31
CA LEU A 152 -1.22 -14.15 15.51
C LEU A 152 -2.71 -13.91 15.19
N LEU A 153 -3.03 -13.22 14.10
CA LEU A 153 -4.40 -13.06 13.60
C LEU A 153 -4.48 -13.41 12.11
N PRO A 154 -5.59 -14.04 11.68
CA PRO A 154 -5.84 -14.24 10.27
C PRO A 154 -6.14 -12.90 9.57
N PRO A 155 -5.58 -12.63 8.38
CA PRO A 155 -5.92 -11.44 7.62
C PRO A 155 -7.38 -11.46 7.16
N ARG A 156 -8.06 -10.32 7.29
CA ARG A 156 -9.46 -10.10 6.93
C ARG A 156 -9.63 -8.74 6.26
N PHE A 157 -8.75 -8.43 5.29
CA PHE A 157 -8.80 -7.20 4.51
C PHE A 157 -10.05 -7.15 3.64
N GLY A 158 -10.57 -5.95 3.43
CA GLY A 158 -11.79 -5.68 2.68
C GLY A 158 -12.61 -4.57 3.33
N HIS A 159 -13.85 -4.41 2.88
CA HIS A 159 -14.77 -3.42 3.44
C HIS A 159 -14.99 -3.69 4.94
N SER A 160 -14.86 -2.65 5.78
CA SER A 160 -14.96 -2.75 7.25
C SER A 160 -13.94 -3.68 7.91
N SER A 161 -12.76 -3.86 7.27
CA SER A 161 -11.71 -4.73 7.81
C SER A 161 -11.14 -4.25 9.14
N LYS A 162 -11.14 -2.94 9.42
CA LYS A 162 -10.74 -2.41 10.72
C LYS A 162 -11.55 -3.00 11.86
N ASP A 163 -12.87 -2.92 11.77
CA ASP A 163 -13.76 -3.44 12.83
C ASP A 163 -13.63 -4.96 12.97
N THR A 164 -13.44 -5.66 11.86
CA THR A 164 -13.23 -7.11 11.86
C THR A 164 -11.93 -7.49 12.57
N HIS A 165 -10.81 -6.82 12.29
CA HIS A 165 -9.54 -7.08 12.97
C HIS A 165 -9.60 -6.69 14.45
N ILE A 166 -10.27 -5.59 14.81
CA ILE A 166 -10.51 -5.20 16.22
C ILE A 166 -11.30 -6.29 16.96
N ALA A 167 -12.38 -6.80 16.35
CA ALA A 167 -13.18 -7.85 16.96
C ALA A 167 -12.38 -9.15 17.18
N LEU A 168 -11.58 -9.55 16.18
CA LEU A 168 -10.71 -10.72 16.29
C LEU A 168 -9.66 -10.56 17.38
N ALA A 169 -9.00 -9.40 17.47
CA ALA A 169 -8.01 -9.13 18.52
C ALA A 169 -8.64 -9.23 19.92
N LYS A 170 -9.82 -8.63 20.12
CA LYS A 170 -10.56 -8.70 21.38
C LYS A 170 -11.03 -10.11 21.73
N GLN A 171 -11.50 -10.89 20.75
CA GLN A 171 -11.93 -12.28 20.97
C GLN A 171 -10.79 -13.21 21.43
N ASN A 172 -9.55 -12.84 21.08
CA ASN A 172 -8.35 -13.61 21.44
C ASN A 172 -7.56 -12.96 22.60
N ASP A 173 -8.12 -11.97 23.31
CA ASP A 173 -7.50 -11.27 24.43
C ASP A 173 -6.10 -10.72 24.12
N LEU A 174 -5.90 -10.21 22.88
CA LEU A 174 -4.63 -9.68 22.41
C LEU A 174 -4.45 -8.20 22.79
N TYR A 175 -3.20 -7.80 22.98
CA TYR A 175 -2.87 -6.38 23.10
C TYR A 175 -3.05 -5.68 21.78
N LEU A 176 -4.02 -4.77 21.72
CA LEU A 176 -4.41 -4.07 20.48
C LEU A 176 -4.08 -2.59 20.55
N GLU A 177 -3.34 -2.10 19.56
CA GLU A 177 -3.11 -0.68 19.30
C GLU A 177 -3.76 -0.26 17.97
N LEU A 178 -4.41 0.91 17.96
CA LEU A 178 -4.83 1.60 16.73
C LEU A 178 -3.86 2.73 16.47
N MET A 179 -3.17 2.69 15.35
CA MET A 179 -2.13 3.65 14.98
C MET A 179 -2.48 4.36 13.66
N PRO A 180 -3.23 5.46 13.69
CA PRO A 180 -3.52 6.21 12.47
C PRO A 180 -2.23 6.89 11.97
N LEU A 181 -1.75 6.47 10.80
CA LEU A 181 -0.56 6.99 10.14
C LEU A 181 -0.97 7.61 8.80
N SER A 182 -0.60 8.87 8.57
CA SER A 182 -1.10 9.64 7.42
C SER A 182 -0.65 9.08 6.08
N GLY A 183 0.61 8.63 5.99
CA GLY A 183 1.18 8.05 4.78
C GLY A 183 0.63 6.66 4.50
N PHE A 184 0.56 5.80 5.51
CA PHE A 184 -0.10 4.49 5.40
C PHE A 184 -1.58 4.60 5.07
N GLY A 185 -2.27 5.60 5.62
CA GLY A 185 -3.69 5.80 5.39
C GLY A 185 -4.03 6.37 4.01
N PHE A 186 -3.04 6.78 3.22
CA PHE A 186 -3.27 7.44 1.94
C PHE A 186 -3.02 6.48 0.75
N ASP A 187 -3.96 5.58 0.53
CA ASP A 187 -4.02 4.75 -0.67
C ASP A 187 -4.61 5.53 -1.87
N ILE A 188 -4.10 5.26 -3.06
CA ILE A 188 -4.56 5.89 -4.32
C ILE A 188 -5.50 4.95 -5.06
N ASP A 189 -6.79 5.09 -4.80
CA ASP A 189 -7.85 4.25 -5.37
C ASP A 189 -8.75 5.00 -6.35
N THR A 190 -8.95 6.30 -6.16
CA THR A 190 -9.93 7.10 -6.88
C THR A 190 -9.32 8.32 -7.58
N PRO A 191 -10.03 8.93 -8.56
CA PRO A 191 -9.61 10.21 -9.13
C PRO A 191 -9.46 11.34 -8.09
N ALA A 192 -10.16 11.28 -6.96
CA ALA A 192 -10.01 12.25 -5.88
C ALA A 192 -8.65 12.10 -5.19
N ASP A 193 -8.19 10.86 -4.98
CA ASP A 193 -6.88 10.59 -4.37
C ASP A 193 -5.75 11.03 -5.31
N LEU A 194 -5.88 10.82 -6.63
CA LEU A 194 -4.94 11.37 -7.59
C LEU A 194 -4.85 12.91 -7.54
N ASN A 195 -6.00 13.61 -7.41
CA ASN A 195 -5.99 15.07 -7.26
C ASN A 195 -5.27 15.48 -5.98
N ARG A 196 -5.53 14.79 -4.88
CA ARG A 196 -4.87 15.04 -3.60
C ARG A 196 -3.36 14.79 -3.72
N MET A 197 -2.95 13.69 -4.34
CA MET A 197 -1.54 13.36 -4.59
C MET A 197 -0.85 14.42 -5.47
N ALA A 198 -1.49 14.85 -6.55
CA ALA A 198 -0.96 15.86 -7.45
C ALA A 198 -0.77 17.24 -6.76
N GLY A 199 -1.55 17.54 -5.73
CA GLY A 199 -1.44 18.76 -4.93
C GLY A 199 -0.38 18.69 -3.82
N LEU A 200 0.22 17.53 -3.54
CA LEU A 200 1.26 17.40 -2.54
C LEU A 200 2.59 17.99 -3.02
N THR A 201 3.41 18.38 -2.06
CA THR A 201 4.83 18.73 -2.28
C THR A 201 5.71 17.64 -1.71
N GLY A 202 6.78 17.27 -2.42
CA GLY A 202 7.72 16.25 -1.96
C GLY A 202 8.36 15.49 -3.12
N PRO A 203 9.42 14.73 -2.86
CA PRO A 203 10.20 14.02 -3.87
C PRO A 203 9.57 12.63 -4.18
N PHE A 204 8.27 12.59 -4.49
CA PHE A 204 7.56 11.35 -4.82
C PHE A 204 7.61 11.09 -6.33
N GLN A 205 8.00 9.87 -6.73
CA GLN A 205 7.97 9.44 -8.14
C GLN A 205 6.55 9.51 -8.70
N THR A 206 5.57 9.17 -7.88
CA THR A 206 4.14 9.29 -8.21
C THR A 206 3.75 10.73 -8.55
N LYS A 207 4.22 11.70 -7.77
CA LYS A 207 3.96 13.13 -8.03
C LYS A 207 4.60 13.57 -9.35
N TYR A 208 5.88 13.23 -9.57
CA TYR A 208 6.58 13.56 -10.80
C TYR A 208 5.90 12.99 -12.04
N PHE A 209 5.44 11.74 -11.96
CA PHE A 209 4.64 11.14 -13.02
C PHE A 209 3.34 11.90 -13.30
N LEU A 210 2.60 12.32 -12.28
CA LEU A 210 1.37 13.09 -12.45
C LEU A 210 1.62 14.46 -13.10
N ASP A 211 2.74 15.12 -12.74
CA ASP A 211 3.17 16.36 -13.36
C ASP A 211 3.56 16.15 -14.83
N GLU A 212 4.35 15.12 -15.14
CA GLU A 212 4.79 14.77 -16.49
C GLU A 212 3.61 14.54 -17.44
N ILE A 213 2.57 13.85 -16.99
CA ILE A 213 1.38 13.63 -17.81
C ILE A 213 0.43 14.85 -17.86
N GLY A 214 0.75 15.95 -17.16
CA GLY A 214 -0.09 17.14 -17.07
C GLY A 214 -1.46 16.87 -16.44
N PHE A 215 -1.52 16.04 -15.40
CA PHE A 215 -2.78 15.55 -14.83
C PHE A 215 -3.70 16.67 -14.36
N LEU A 216 -3.20 17.69 -13.65
CA LEU A 216 -3.98 18.83 -13.18
C LEU A 216 -4.37 19.79 -14.31
N GLU A 217 -3.51 20.00 -15.30
CA GLU A 217 -3.74 20.91 -16.44
C GLU A 217 -4.88 20.41 -17.33
N ARG A 218 -4.93 19.10 -17.62
CA ARG A 218 -6.01 18.48 -18.42
C ARG A 218 -7.37 18.65 -17.76
N LYS A 219 -7.43 18.59 -16.42
CA LYS A 219 -8.66 18.78 -15.68
C LYS A 219 -9.17 20.20 -15.79
N THR A 220 -8.30 21.20 -15.72
CA THR A 220 -8.66 22.61 -15.85
C THR A 220 -9.23 22.91 -17.24
N GLN A 221 -8.64 22.32 -18.29
CA GLN A 221 -9.15 22.45 -19.68
C GLN A 221 -10.52 21.78 -19.87
N SER A 222 -10.76 20.64 -19.23
CA SER A 222 -12.05 19.92 -19.30
C SER A 222 -13.20 20.65 -18.57
N LEU A 223 -12.89 21.57 -17.67
CA LEU A 223 -13.87 22.36 -16.92
C LEU A 223 -14.16 23.73 -17.56
N MET A 224 -13.41 24.14 -18.60
CA MET A 224 -13.72 25.38 -19.32
C MET A 224 -14.91 25.15 -20.25
N PRO A 225 -15.99 25.96 -20.15
CA PRO A 225 -17.09 25.87 -21.08
C PRO A 225 -16.59 26.14 -22.50
N VAL A 226 -17.01 25.30 -23.44
CA VAL A 226 -16.79 25.55 -24.88
C VAL A 226 -17.40 26.89 -25.16
N GLN A 227 -16.58 27.91 -25.47
CA GLN A 227 -17.07 29.17 -25.99
C GLN A 227 -17.74 28.85 -27.30
N SER A 228 -19.07 28.80 -27.28
CA SER A 228 -19.87 28.77 -28.51
C SER A 228 -19.61 30.05 -29.29
N GLY A 229 -18.80 29.93 -30.33
CA GLY A 229 -18.59 31.01 -31.26
C GLY A 229 -19.94 31.42 -31.88
N LEU A 230 -20.49 32.50 -31.39
CA LEU A 230 -21.54 33.23 -32.06
C LEU A 230 -20.93 33.84 -33.32
N GLY A 231 -21.06 33.10 -34.45
CA GLY A 231 -20.85 33.66 -35.79
C GLY A 231 -21.87 34.75 -35.99
N LEU A 232 -21.43 35.99 -35.91
CA LEU A 232 -22.15 37.14 -36.44
C LEU A 232 -22.02 37.06 -37.97
N SER A 233 -23.07 36.53 -38.61
CA SER A 233 -23.30 36.78 -40.02
C SER A 233 -24.07 38.12 -40.14
N GLY A 234 -23.39 39.12 -40.63
CA GLY A 234 -23.96 40.35 -41.15
C GLY A 234 -23.95 40.30 -42.66
#